data_e4e93cbf42383d679f8d775e0103fc0d
#
_entry.id   e4e93cbf42383d679f8d775e0103fc0d
#
_cell.length_a   1.000
_cell.length_b   1.000
_cell.length_c   1.000
_cell.angle_alpha   90.00
_cell.angle_beta   90.00
_cell.angle_gamma   90.00
#
_symmetry.space_group_name_H-M   'P 1'
#
loop_
_entity.id
_entity.type
_entity.pdbx_description
1 polymer ?
#
loop_
_entity_poly.entity_id
_entity_poly.type
_entity_poly.pdbx_seq_one_letter_code
_entity_poly.pdbx_strand_id
1 'polypeptide(L)'
;KVYYRDGDMSVIKLRTSIYSTLAKALESIVLHNALFHETPMHVIGFTRDADGMFRSISTQPYIGCKRLATKQEINQMLLAKGFRDNCDGQGVNYIGERLHLEDMHPANVFIDTISDAPVCIDCIVKFVRR
;
A
#
# COMPACT_ATOMS: atom_id res chain seq x y z
N LYS A 1 12.86 -2.11 -2.98
CA LYS A 1 13.06 -3.52 -3.35
C LYS A 1 12.18 -4.43 -2.52
N VAL A 2 11.75 -5.52 -3.12
CA VAL A 2 10.90 -6.52 -2.47
C VAL A 2 11.60 -7.87 -2.56
N TYR A 3 11.64 -8.58 -1.43
CA TYR A 3 12.26 -9.90 -1.34
C TYR A 3 11.25 -10.90 -0.77
N TYR A 4 11.21 -12.09 -1.35
CA TYR A 4 10.42 -13.19 -0.83
C TYR A 4 11.16 -13.88 0.32
N ARG A 5 10.44 -14.22 1.39
CA ARG A 5 10.97 -14.95 2.54
C ARG A 5 10.24 -16.29 2.69
N ASP A 6 10.97 -17.40 2.50
CA ASP A 6 10.37 -18.74 2.45
C ASP A 6 9.77 -19.21 3.78
N GLY A 7 10.37 -18.84 4.91
CA GLY A 7 10.06 -19.47 6.19
C GLY A 7 8.62 -19.24 6.67
N ASP A 8 8.02 -18.06 6.39
CA ASP A 8 6.69 -17.69 6.90
C ASP A 8 5.76 -17.16 5.82
N MET A 9 6.07 -17.40 4.55
CA MET A 9 5.26 -16.93 3.43
C MET A 9 5.04 -15.42 3.47
N SER A 10 6.09 -14.67 3.70
CA SER A 10 6.05 -13.21 3.71
C SER A 10 7.00 -12.61 2.69
N VAL A 11 6.81 -11.33 2.38
CA VAL A 11 7.75 -10.53 1.61
C VAL A 11 8.41 -9.51 2.53
N ILE A 12 9.68 -9.20 2.23
CA ILE A 12 10.43 -8.15 2.91
C ILE A 12 10.53 -6.97 1.94
N LYS A 13 10.13 -5.80 2.40
CA LYS A 13 10.19 -4.57 1.61
C LYS A 13 11.22 -3.61 2.19
N LEU A 14 12.13 -3.16 1.35
CA LEU A 14 13.06 -2.07 1.66
C LEU A 14 12.53 -0.81 0.98
N ARG A 15 12.25 0.22 1.76
CA ARG A 15 11.65 1.45 1.26
C ARG A 15 12.51 2.65 1.58
N THR A 16 12.72 3.49 0.57
CA THR A 16 13.18 4.86 0.77
C THR A 16 11.96 5.70 1.14
N SER A 17 12.07 6.50 2.20
CA SER A 17 10.98 7.36 2.58
C SER A 17 10.78 8.49 1.56
N ILE A 18 9.55 8.59 1.03
CA ILE A 18 9.09 9.74 0.23
C ILE A 18 8.46 10.81 1.12
N TYR A 19 8.32 10.53 2.41
CA TYR A 19 7.71 11.43 3.36
C TYR A 19 8.75 12.35 3.99
N SER A 20 8.33 13.55 4.36
CA SER A 20 9.22 14.55 4.95
C SER A 20 9.76 14.17 6.32
N THR A 21 9.09 13.26 7.02
CA THR A 21 9.49 12.78 8.35
C THR A 21 9.26 11.29 8.50
N LEU A 22 10.00 10.66 9.41
CA LEU A 22 9.78 9.26 9.78
C LEU A 22 8.39 9.05 10.38
N ALA A 23 7.92 10.01 11.18
CA ALA A 23 6.58 9.94 11.78
C ALA A 23 5.49 9.83 10.72
N LYS A 24 5.58 10.61 9.63
CA LYS A 24 4.63 10.55 8.52
C LYS A 24 4.71 9.24 7.77
N ALA A 25 5.90 8.69 7.59
CA ALA A 25 6.08 7.39 6.95
C ALA A 25 5.43 6.28 7.78
N LEU A 26 5.62 6.27 9.09
CA LEU A 26 4.99 5.30 9.99
C LEU A 26 3.48 5.49 10.06
N GLU A 27 3.00 6.73 10.06
CA GLU A 27 1.56 7.05 10.00
C GLU A 27 0.92 6.44 8.75
N SER A 28 1.55 6.54 7.60
CA SER A 28 1.04 5.95 6.36
C SER A 28 0.90 4.43 6.47
N ILE A 29 1.85 3.76 7.11
CA ILE A 29 1.79 2.31 7.36
C ILE A 29 0.62 1.96 8.28
N VAL A 30 0.45 2.70 9.37
CA VAL A 30 -0.68 2.48 10.30
C VAL A 30 -2.02 2.66 9.58
N LEU A 31 -2.14 3.69 8.76
CA LEU A 31 -3.36 3.96 8.00
C LEU A 31 -3.60 2.88 6.94
N HIS A 32 -2.55 2.43 6.24
CA HIS A 32 -2.66 1.30 5.32
C HIS A 32 -3.22 0.07 6.05
N ASN A 33 -2.67 -0.28 7.19
CA ASN A 33 -3.08 -1.45 7.94
C ASN A 33 -4.54 -1.37 8.42
N ALA A 34 -5.01 -0.17 8.74
CA ALA A 34 -6.39 0.06 9.12
C ALA A 34 -7.37 -0.11 7.95
N LEU A 35 -6.96 0.29 6.74
CA LEU A 35 -7.80 0.21 5.54
C LEU A 35 -7.71 -1.14 4.85
N PHE A 36 -6.54 -1.75 4.83
CA PHE A 36 -6.23 -2.97 4.09
C PHE A 36 -5.66 -4.02 5.05
N HIS A 37 -6.49 -4.49 5.96
CA HIS A 37 -6.08 -5.42 7.01
C HIS A 37 -5.70 -6.82 6.48
N GLU A 38 -6.02 -7.14 5.22
CA GLU A 38 -5.62 -8.39 4.57
C GLU A 38 -4.14 -8.38 4.18
N THR A 39 -3.55 -7.20 4.04
CA THR A 39 -2.16 -7.01 3.61
C THR A 39 -1.39 -6.13 4.58
N PRO A 40 -1.38 -6.47 5.90
CA PRO A 40 -0.74 -5.60 6.88
C PRO A 40 0.76 -5.55 6.67
N MET A 41 1.34 -4.37 6.89
CA MET A 41 2.78 -4.16 6.89
C MET A 41 3.29 -4.04 8.31
N HIS A 42 4.41 -4.70 8.61
CA HIS A 42 5.05 -4.63 9.92
C HIS A 42 6.47 -4.12 9.73
N VAL A 43 6.79 -2.99 10.34
CA VAL A 43 8.15 -2.47 10.36
C VAL A 43 8.98 -3.31 11.33
N ILE A 44 10.06 -3.91 10.83
CA ILE A 44 10.96 -4.76 11.64
C ILE A 44 12.31 -4.10 11.88
N GLY A 45 12.62 -3.01 11.21
CA GLY A 45 13.88 -2.31 11.41
C GLY A 45 14.15 -1.24 10.38
N PHE A 46 15.35 -0.71 10.47
CA PHE A 46 15.86 0.33 9.59
C PHE A 46 17.28 0.00 9.21
N THR A 47 17.71 0.48 8.05
CA THR A 47 19.07 0.28 7.57
C THR A 47 19.50 1.45 6.68
N ARG A 48 20.78 1.49 6.37
CA ARG A 48 21.32 2.33 5.30
C ARG A 48 21.85 1.42 4.23
N ASP A 49 21.56 1.74 2.97
CA ASP A 49 22.11 0.99 1.84
C ASP A 49 23.56 1.39 1.56
N ALA A 50 24.14 0.79 0.52
CA ALA A 50 25.53 1.05 0.13
C ALA A 50 25.77 2.53 -0.26
N ASP A 51 24.73 3.23 -0.68
CA ASP A 51 24.78 4.65 -1.03
C ASP A 51 24.54 5.57 0.19
N GLY A 52 24.37 5.00 1.37
CA GLY A 52 24.08 5.75 2.60
C GLY A 52 22.63 6.19 2.74
N MET A 53 21.75 5.74 1.86
CA MET A 53 20.32 6.09 1.93
C MET A 53 19.63 5.34 3.05
N PHE A 54 18.88 6.08 3.88
CA PHE A 54 18.09 5.53 4.95
C PHE A 54 16.87 4.79 4.39
N ARG A 55 16.66 3.57 4.86
CA ARG A 55 15.54 2.74 4.42
C ARG A 55 14.85 2.09 5.61
N SER A 56 13.53 1.99 5.54
CA SER A 56 12.75 1.14 6.45
C SER A 56 12.72 -0.29 5.92
N ILE A 57 12.67 -1.23 6.84
CA ILE A 57 12.52 -2.65 6.54
C ILE A 57 11.17 -3.08 7.09
N SER A 58 10.28 -3.56 6.24
CA SER A 58 8.97 -4.05 6.65
C SER A 58 8.69 -5.43 6.06
N THR A 59 7.82 -6.17 6.73
CA THR A 59 7.30 -7.43 6.22
C THR A 59 5.82 -7.28 5.91
N GLN A 60 5.35 -8.07 4.96
CA GLN A 60 3.95 -8.14 4.56
C GLN A 60 3.65 -9.59 4.17
N PRO A 61 2.44 -10.12 4.46
CA PRO A 61 2.08 -11.46 4.00
C PRO A 61 2.24 -11.60 2.49
N TYR A 62 2.74 -12.73 2.04
CA TYR A 62 2.76 -13.05 0.62
C TYR A 62 1.33 -13.32 0.15
N ILE A 63 0.92 -12.61 -0.89
CA ILE A 63 -0.38 -12.79 -1.52
C ILE A 63 -0.16 -13.25 -2.95
N GLY A 64 -0.75 -14.37 -3.32
CA GLY A 64 -0.67 -14.86 -4.70
C GLY A 64 -1.46 -13.97 -5.66
N CYS A 65 -0.82 -13.46 -6.69
CA CYS A 65 -1.45 -12.61 -7.68
C CYS A 65 -2.04 -13.46 -8.80
N LYS A 66 -3.37 -13.49 -8.91
CA LYS A 66 -4.07 -14.12 -10.01
C LYS A 66 -3.96 -13.28 -11.30
N ARG A 67 -4.19 -11.98 -11.15
CA ARG A 67 -4.05 -10.95 -12.19
C ARG A 67 -4.07 -9.58 -11.53
N LEU A 68 -3.69 -8.56 -12.25
CA LEU A 68 -3.87 -7.18 -11.78
C LEU A 68 -5.36 -6.82 -11.80
N ALA A 69 -5.78 -5.99 -10.85
CA ALA A 69 -7.15 -5.50 -10.81
C ALA A 69 -7.39 -4.49 -11.93
N THR A 70 -8.62 -4.46 -12.42
CA THR A 70 -9.05 -3.42 -13.36
C THR A 70 -9.36 -2.13 -12.60
N LYS A 71 -9.39 -1.00 -13.32
CA LYS A 71 -9.81 0.28 -12.77
C LYS A 71 -11.20 0.19 -12.13
N GLN A 72 -12.13 -0.51 -12.76
CA GLN A 72 -13.47 -0.70 -12.23
C GLN A 72 -13.46 -1.48 -10.92
N GLU A 73 -12.67 -2.54 -10.83
CA GLU A 73 -12.53 -3.32 -9.59
C GLU A 73 -11.93 -2.50 -8.46
N ILE A 74 -10.92 -1.67 -8.76
CA ILE A 74 -10.33 -0.75 -7.79
C ILE A 74 -11.38 0.26 -7.31
N ASN A 75 -12.13 0.86 -8.23
CA ASN A 75 -13.20 1.81 -7.90
C ASN A 75 -14.25 1.19 -6.99
N GLN A 76 -14.69 -0.03 -7.27
CA GLN A 76 -15.69 -0.73 -6.47
C GLN A 76 -15.17 -1.06 -5.07
N MET A 77 -13.94 -1.55 -4.98
CA MET A 77 -13.31 -1.85 -3.69
C MET A 77 -13.21 -0.58 -2.82
N LEU A 78 -12.75 0.51 -3.40
CA LEU A 78 -12.55 1.77 -2.67
C LEU A 78 -13.87 2.47 -2.35
N LEU A 79 -14.86 2.38 -3.24
CA LEU A 79 -16.20 2.92 -2.96
C LEU A 79 -16.82 2.25 -1.73
N ALA A 80 -16.66 0.94 -1.59
CA ALA A 80 -17.13 0.20 -0.42
C ALA A 80 -16.44 0.65 0.88
N LYS A 81 -15.26 1.23 0.79
CA LYS A 81 -14.51 1.79 1.93
C LYS A 81 -14.72 3.30 2.12
N GLY A 82 -15.58 3.92 1.32
CA GLY A 82 -15.89 5.35 1.42
C GLY A 82 -15.01 6.27 0.60
N PHE A 83 -14.31 5.75 -0.40
CA PHE A 83 -13.42 6.53 -1.27
C PHE A 83 -13.98 6.63 -2.68
N ARG A 84 -13.75 7.78 -3.31
CA ARG A 84 -14.08 8.01 -4.70
C ARG A 84 -12.88 8.59 -5.44
N ASP A 85 -12.85 8.42 -6.75
CA ASP A 85 -11.83 9.05 -7.60
C ASP A 85 -11.86 10.57 -7.35
N ASN A 86 -10.70 11.18 -7.18
CA ASN A 86 -10.61 12.62 -6.91
C ASN A 86 -10.77 13.47 -8.18
N CYS A 87 -10.89 12.82 -9.34
CA CYS A 87 -11.13 13.48 -10.65
C CYS A 87 -10.00 14.43 -11.06
N ASP A 88 -8.76 14.13 -10.66
CA ASP A 88 -7.60 14.93 -11.05
C ASP A 88 -7.04 14.59 -12.44
N GLY A 89 -7.68 13.65 -13.14
CA GLY A 89 -7.26 13.19 -14.47
C GLY A 89 -6.20 12.10 -14.47
N GLN A 90 -5.62 11.76 -13.32
CA GLN A 90 -4.60 10.71 -13.21
C GLN A 90 -5.22 9.31 -13.05
N GLY A 91 -6.39 9.23 -12.45
CA GLY A 91 -7.11 7.96 -12.27
C GLY A 91 -6.52 7.01 -11.23
N VAL A 92 -5.61 7.48 -10.38
CA VAL A 92 -4.93 6.67 -9.36
C VAL A 92 -5.04 7.27 -7.96
N ASN A 93 -5.67 8.43 -7.83
CA ASN A 93 -5.80 9.15 -6.58
C ASN A 93 -7.26 9.20 -6.16
N TYR A 94 -7.52 8.92 -4.89
CA TYR A 94 -8.86 8.80 -4.34
C TYR A 94 -9.01 9.66 -3.10
N ILE A 95 -10.22 10.12 -2.85
CA ILE A 95 -10.54 10.96 -1.71
C ILE A 95 -11.68 10.34 -0.91
N GLY A 96 -11.49 10.26 0.40
CA GLY A 96 -12.53 9.94 1.37
C GLY A 96 -12.81 11.14 2.27
N GLU A 97 -13.57 10.92 3.33
CA GLU A 97 -13.95 11.97 4.26
C GLU A 97 -12.74 12.58 4.98
N ARG A 98 -11.80 11.75 5.40
CA ARG A 98 -10.63 12.15 6.21
C ARG A 98 -9.30 11.79 5.59
N LEU A 99 -9.29 10.92 4.61
CA LEU A 99 -8.07 10.36 4.04
C LEU A 99 -8.01 10.55 2.53
N HIS A 100 -6.80 10.73 2.03
CA HIS A 100 -6.45 10.60 0.62
C HIS A 100 -5.70 9.30 0.41
N LEU A 101 -6.01 8.62 -0.69
CA LEU A 101 -5.24 7.50 -1.21
C LEU A 101 -4.58 7.92 -2.51
N GLU A 102 -3.28 7.69 -2.62
CA GLU A 102 -2.53 7.95 -3.84
C GLU A 102 -1.88 6.66 -4.32
N ASP A 103 -1.54 6.64 -5.60
CA ASP A 103 -0.82 5.53 -6.22
C ASP A 103 -1.63 4.21 -6.27
N MET A 104 -2.94 4.34 -6.41
CA MET A 104 -3.88 3.21 -6.50
C MET A 104 -3.98 2.67 -7.94
N HIS A 105 -2.85 2.43 -8.58
CA HIS A 105 -2.82 1.88 -9.93
C HIS A 105 -2.80 0.33 -9.90
N PRO A 106 -3.11 -0.34 -11.01
CA PRO A 106 -3.23 -1.81 -11.03
C PRO A 106 -1.99 -2.57 -10.58
N ALA A 107 -0.79 -2.00 -10.72
CA ALA A 107 0.43 -2.65 -10.21
C ALA A 107 0.46 -2.77 -8.69
N ASN A 108 -0.35 -2.00 -7.97
CA ASN A 108 -0.46 -2.00 -6.50
C ASN A 108 -1.72 -2.70 -5.99
N VAL A 109 -2.62 -3.10 -6.89
CA VAL A 109 -3.86 -3.78 -6.53
C VAL A 109 -4.04 -4.99 -7.43
N PHE A 110 -4.08 -6.17 -6.86
CA PHE A 110 -4.29 -7.37 -7.65
C PHE A 110 -5.36 -8.28 -7.06
N ILE A 111 -5.80 -9.22 -7.87
CA ILE A 111 -6.78 -10.22 -7.45
C ILE A 111 -6.04 -11.35 -6.76
N ASP A 112 -6.40 -11.61 -5.51
CA ASP A 112 -5.84 -12.69 -4.71
C ASP A 112 -6.28 -14.05 -5.28
N THR A 113 -5.32 -14.98 -5.42
CA THR A 113 -5.59 -16.33 -5.92
C THR A 113 -6.52 -17.15 -5.02
N ILE A 114 -6.55 -16.86 -3.73
CA ILE A 114 -7.35 -17.61 -2.74
C ILE A 114 -8.74 -17.02 -2.60
N SER A 115 -8.83 -15.73 -2.31
CA SER A 115 -10.12 -15.06 -2.06
C SER A 115 -10.84 -14.63 -3.34
N ASP A 116 -10.14 -14.57 -4.46
CA ASP A 116 -10.64 -14.06 -5.76
C ASP A 116 -11.13 -12.61 -5.65
N ALA A 117 -10.61 -11.86 -4.70
CA ALA A 117 -10.97 -10.47 -4.42
C ALA A 117 -9.77 -9.54 -4.62
N PRO A 118 -10.02 -8.25 -4.92
CA PRO A 118 -8.92 -7.29 -5.03
C PRO A 118 -8.31 -7.01 -3.66
N VAL A 119 -6.98 -6.96 -3.62
CA VAL A 119 -6.19 -6.61 -2.45
C VAL A 119 -5.17 -5.53 -2.82
N CYS A 120 -5.01 -4.55 -1.96
CA CYS A 120 -4.00 -3.51 -2.12
C CYS A 120 -2.74 -3.91 -1.39
N ILE A 121 -1.63 -4.00 -2.11
CA ILE A 121 -0.33 -4.37 -1.52
C ILE A 121 0.52 -3.15 -1.21
N ASP A 122 0.21 -2.01 -1.81
CA ASP A 122 0.96 -0.78 -1.61
C ASP A 122 0.12 0.43 -2.03
N CYS A 123 0.22 1.49 -1.28
CA CYS A 123 -0.36 2.79 -1.63
C CYS A 123 0.19 3.85 -0.68
N ILE A 124 -0.12 5.10 -0.99
CA ILE A 124 0.18 6.23 -0.13
C ILE A 124 -1.11 6.66 0.54
N VAL A 125 -1.12 6.69 1.86
CA VAL A 125 -2.30 7.10 2.64
C VAL A 125 -1.94 8.34 3.44
N LYS A 126 -2.75 9.38 3.32
CA LYS A 126 -2.54 10.66 3.99
C LYS A 126 -3.85 11.18 4.56
N PHE A 127 -3.77 11.95 5.65
CA PHE A 127 -4.93 12.72 6.08
C PHE A 127 -5.23 13.86 5.11
N VAL A 128 -6.51 14.10 4.88
CA VAL A 128 -6.96 15.29 4.16
C VAL A 128 -6.63 16.51 4.98
N ARG A 129 -5.92 17.45 4.39
CA ARG A 129 -5.71 18.76 5.01
C ARG A 129 -6.96 19.61 4.83
N ARG A 130 -7.43 20.13 5.89
CA ARG A 130 -8.52 21.10 5.89
C ARG A 130 -7.97 22.50 6.18
#